data_15ade942c49ec70a664e4f91a4a3f9ce
#
_entry.id   15ade942c49ec70a664e4f91a4a3f9ce
#
_cell.length_a   1.000
_cell.length_b   1.000
_cell.length_c   1.000
_cell.angle_alpha   90.00
_cell.angle_beta   90.00
_cell.angle_gamma   90.00
#
_symmetry.space_group_name_H-M   'P 1'
#
loop_
_entity.id
_entity.type
_entity.pdbx_description
1 polymer ?
#
loop_
_entity_poly.entity_id
_entity_poly.type
_entity_poly.pdbx_seq_one_letter_code
_entity_poly.pdbx_strand_id
1 'polypeptide(L)'
;MFLIDSSAWIEYLRPKGSKKIKARVKEILQKEEAVSCGVVVVEILRGAKNEKDFRSLQESLTSLPQIPIDGIVIERASQWGFLLDRRGKSVSTTDLLIAAAAYKKACLLHADRDFGIISSVVELDEERIEL
;
A
#
# COMPACT_ATOMS: atom_id res chain seq x y z
N MET A 1 6.95 -7.79 -8.95
CA MET A 1 5.61 -7.63 -8.31
C MET A 1 5.53 -6.27 -7.60
N PHE A 2 4.35 -5.70 -7.59
CA PHE A 2 4.10 -4.40 -6.97
C PHE A 2 2.97 -4.52 -5.96
N LEU A 3 3.23 -4.10 -4.73
CA LEU A 3 2.17 -3.88 -3.75
C LEU A 3 1.70 -2.44 -3.91
N ILE A 4 0.46 -2.27 -4.34
CA ILE A 4 -0.11 -0.95 -4.60
C ILE A 4 -0.75 -0.45 -3.30
N ASP A 5 -0.19 0.63 -2.76
CA ASP A 5 -0.71 1.25 -1.54
C ASP A 5 -2.07 1.92 -1.77
N SER A 6 -2.83 2.11 -0.70
CA SER A 6 -4.12 2.79 -0.77
C SER A 6 -4.01 4.20 -1.36
N SER A 7 -2.92 4.92 -1.10
CA SER A 7 -2.70 6.25 -1.69
C SER A 7 -2.70 6.23 -3.21
N ALA A 8 -2.13 5.19 -3.82
CA ALA A 8 -2.12 5.03 -5.27
C ALA A 8 -3.47 4.51 -5.79
N TRP A 9 -4.09 3.57 -5.08
CA TRP A 9 -5.42 3.07 -5.45
C TRP A 9 -6.46 4.18 -5.47
N ILE A 10 -6.46 5.06 -4.47
CA ILE A 10 -7.41 6.18 -4.37
C ILE A 10 -7.29 7.06 -5.62
N GLU A 11 -6.08 7.41 -6.05
CA GLU A 11 -5.88 8.20 -7.26
C GLU A 11 -6.34 7.47 -8.51
N TYR A 12 -6.10 6.17 -8.59
CA TYR A 12 -6.53 5.34 -9.71
C TYR A 12 -8.06 5.25 -9.81
N LEU A 13 -8.75 5.09 -8.68
CA LEU A 13 -10.20 4.90 -8.64
C LEU A 13 -10.99 6.20 -8.76
N ARG A 14 -10.39 7.33 -8.39
CA ARG A 14 -11.05 8.63 -8.38
C ARG A 14 -11.13 9.20 -9.81
N PRO A 15 -12.30 9.74 -10.26
CA PRO A 15 -12.43 10.27 -11.62
C PRO A 15 -11.38 11.33 -11.96
N LYS A 16 -11.07 12.22 -11.02
CA LYS A 16 -10.08 13.29 -11.21
C LYS A 16 -8.74 12.97 -10.55
N GLY A 17 -8.42 11.70 -10.39
CA GLY A 17 -7.15 11.29 -9.83
C GLY A 17 -5.97 11.57 -10.76
N SER A 18 -4.76 11.45 -10.21
CA SER A 18 -3.52 11.67 -10.94
C SER A 18 -3.42 10.80 -12.20
N LYS A 19 -3.21 11.45 -13.34
CA LYS A 19 -3.05 10.73 -14.62
C LYS A 19 -1.82 9.84 -14.62
N LYS A 20 -0.74 10.27 -13.99
CA LYS A 20 0.49 9.49 -13.87
C LYS A 20 0.26 8.20 -13.09
N ILE A 21 -0.43 8.30 -11.96
CA ILE A 21 -0.74 7.14 -11.13
C ILE A 21 -1.70 6.21 -11.86
N LYS A 22 -2.75 6.75 -12.48
CA LYS A 22 -3.70 5.94 -13.25
C LYS A 22 -2.99 5.13 -14.35
N ALA A 23 -2.09 5.75 -15.07
CA ALA A 23 -1.34 5.09 -16.13
C ALA A 23 -0.43 3.98 -15.56
N ARG A 24 0.24 4.27 -14.45
CA ARG A 24 1.17 3.30 -13.83
C ARG A 24 0.44 2.11 -13.25
N VAL A 25 -0.64 2.34 -12.52
CA VAL A 25 -1.46 1.25 -11.94
C VAL A 25 -2.04 0.39 -13.06
N LYS A 26 -2.58 1.04 -14.10
CA LYS A 26 -3.13 0.31 -15.25
C LYS A 26 -2.07 -0.59 -15.90
N GLU A 27 -0.86 -0.09 -16.10
CA GLU A 27 0.25 -0.86 -16.66
C GLU A 27 0.56 -2.10 -15.81
N ILE A 28 0.66 -1.90 -14.49
CA ILE A 28 0.96 -2.99 -13.55
C ILE A 28 -0.16 -4.04 -13.58
N LEU A 29 -1.41 -3.61 -13.59
CA LEU A 29 -2.55 -4.53 -13.67
C LEU A 29 -2.58 -5.30 -14.99
N GLN A 30 -2.30 -4.64 -16.11
CA GLN A 30 -2.28 -5.28 -17.42
C GLN A 30 -1.17 -6.33 -17.53
N LYS A 31 -0.05 -6.13 -16.86
CA LYS A 31 1.06 -7.08 -16.80
C LYS A 31 0.89 -8.16 -15.74
N GLU A 32 -0.23 -8.14 -15.01
CA GLU A 32 -0.51 -9.07 -13.93
C GLU A 32 0.59 -9.11 -12.87
N GLU A 33 1.13 -7.94 -12.53
CA GLU A 33 2.22 -7.78 -11.56
C GLU A 33 1.75 -7.20 -10.23
N ALA A 34 0.44 -6.99 -10.04
CA ALA A 34 -0.10 -6.39 -8.82
C ALA A 34 -0.34 -7.44 -7.74
N VAL A 35 0.03 -7.10 -6.53
CA VAL A 35 -0.34 -7.84 -5.31
C VAL A 35 -0.99 -6.86 -4.33
N SER A 36 -1.68 -7.39 -3.35
CA SER A 36 -2.31 -6.59 -2.30
C SER A 36 -2.02 -7.20 -0.93
N CYS A 37 -2.53 -6.58 0.12
CA CYS A 37 -2.52 -7.13 1.47
C CYS A 37 -3.79 -6.69 2.19
N GLY A 38 -4.15 -7.39 3.26
CA GLY A 38 -5.39 -7.14 3.98
C GLY A 38 -5.56 -5.71 4.47
N VAL A 39 -4.47 -5.06 4.88
CA VAL A 39 -4.52 -3.66 5.35
C VAL A 39 -4.99 -2.72 4.24
N VAL A 40 -4.44 -2.87 3.04
CA VAL A 40 -4.84 -2.06 1.87
C VAL A 40 -6.30 -2.33 1.52
N VAL A 41 -6.72 -3.59 1.54
CA VAL A 41 -8.11 -3.98 1.25
C VAL A 41 -9.07 -3.26 2.21
N VAL A 42 -8.77 -3.31 3.51
CA VAL A 42 -9.61 -2.64 4.52
C VAL A 42 -9.67 -1.13 4.29
N GLU A 43 -8.52 -0.50 4.03
CA GLU A 43 -8.47 0.94 3.81
C GLU A 43 -9.31 1.39 2.61
N ILE A 44 -9.25 0.64 1.52
CA ILE A 44 -10.02 0.97 0.30
C ILE A 44 -11.51 0.69 0.51
N LEU A 45 -11.86 -0.48 1.06
CA LEU A 45 -13.27 -0.88 1.19
C LEU A 45 -14.04 -0.01 2.17
N ARG A 46 -13.42 0.42 3.28
CA ARG A 46 -14.11 1.29 4.23
C ARG A 46 -14.46 2.67 3.64
N GLY A 47 -13.82 3.06 2.55
CA GLY A 47 -14.07 4.30 1.84
C GLY A 47 -15.08 4.17 0.70
N ALA A 48 -15.68 2.99 0.48
CA ALA A 48 -16.65 2.79 -0.59
C ALA A 48 -17.89 3.67 -0.39
N LYS A 49 -18.44 4.19 -1.49
CA LYS A 49 -19.57 5.14 -1.45
C LYS A 49 -20.90 4.48 -1.12
N ASN A 50 -21.07 3.22 -1.48
CA ASN A 50 -22.31 2.46 -1.29
C ASN A 50 -22.00 0.97 -1.34
N GLU A 51 -23.01 0.12 -1.07
CA GLU A 51 -22.82 -1.33 -1.04
C GLU A 51 -22.42 -1.92 -2.39
N LYS A 52 -22.91 -1.36 -3.48
CA LYS A 52 -22.57 -1.84 -4.82
C LYS A 52 -21.09 -1.62 -5.10
N ASP A 53 -20.57 -0.43 -4.81
CA ASP A 53 -19.15 -0.11 -4.95
C ASP A 53 -18.31 -0.96 -4.03
N PHE A 54 -18.74 -1.14 -2.78
CA PHE A 54 -18.05 -2.01 -1.84
C PHE A 54 -17.85 -3.42 -2.39
N ARG A 55 -18.91 -4.04 -2.90
CA ARG A 55 -18.84 -5.40 -3.44
C ARG A 55 -17.94 -5.49 -4.67
N SER A 56 -18.06 -4.51 -5.57
CA SER A 56 -17.25 -4.45 -6.77
C SER A 56 -15.76 -4.31 -6.45
N LEU A 57 -15.42 -3.41 -5.53
CA LEU A 57 -14.05 -3.21 -5.08
C LEU A 57 -13.52 -4.45 -4.33
N GLN A 58 -14.35 -5.05 -3.49
CA GLN A 58 -13.97 -6.26 -2.76
C GLN A 58 -13.61 -7.38 -3.73
N GLU A 59 -14.44 -7.63 -4.73
CA GLU A 59 -14.18 -8.65 -5.74
C GLU A 59 -12.87 -8.38 -6.48
N SER A 60 -12.64 -7.14 -6.90
CA SER A 60 -11.44 -6.76 -7.63
C SER A 60 -10.17 -6.89 -6.78
N LEU A 61 -10.19 -6.38 -5.55
CA LEU A 61 -9.02 -6.37 -4.68
C LEU A 61 -8.68 -7.76 -4.16
N THR A 62 -9.68 -8.56 -3.79
CA THR A 62 -9.44 -9.89 -3.26
C THR A 62 -9.10 -10.91 -4.35
N SER A 63 -9.31 -10.58 -5.62
CA SER A 63 -8.86 -11.41 -6.74
C SER A 63 -7.35 -11.33 -6.97
N LEU A 64 -6.70 -10.29 -6.47
CA LEU A 64 -5.25 -10.15 -6.55
C LEU A 64 -4.56 -11.11 -5.57
N PRO A 65 -3.35 -11.58 -5.88
CA PRO A 65 -2.55 -12.32 -4.90
C PRO A 65 -2.35 -11.45 -3.65
N GLN A 66 -2.46 -12.07 -2.47
CA GLN A 66 -2.38 -11.36 -1.19
C GLN A 66 -1.08 -11.70 -0.46
N ILE A 67 -0.37 -10.67 0.01
CA ILE A 67 0.74 -10.88 0.93
C ILE A 67 0.14 -10.97 2.33
N PRO A 68 0.37 -12.08 3.05
CA PRO A 68 -0.22 -12.25 4.37
C PRO A 68 0.40 -11.29 5.40
N ILE A 69 -0.44 -10.81 6.31
CA ILE A 69 0.00 -10.07 7.49
C ILE A 69 0.23 -11.09 8.61
N ASP A 70 1.35 -11.77 8.51
CA ASP A 70 1.72 -12.86 9.43
C ASP A 70 2.58 -12.36 10.61
N GLY A 71 3.03 -13.27 11.46
CA GLY A 71 3.84 -12.94 12.63
C GLY A 71 5.14 -12.23 12.28
N ILE A 72 5.76 -12.57 11.16
CA ILE A 72 7.01 -11.94 10.71
C ILE A 72 6.74 -10.47 10.32
N VAL A 73 5.67 -10.23 9.61
CA VAL A 73 5.26 -8.86 9.22
C VAL A 73 4.94 -8.03 10.46
N ILE A 74 4.20 -8.59 11.41
CA ILE A 74 3.84 -7.90 12.66
C ILE A 74 5.09 -7.54 13.46
N GLU A 75 6.02 -8.49 13.62
CA GLU A 75 7.26 -8.23 14.34
C GLU A 75 8.09 -7.13 13.67
N ARG A 76 8.23 -7.20 12.36
CA ARG A 76 8.97 -6.22 11.56
C ARG A 76 8.37 -4.81 11.70
N ALA A 77 7.07 -4.69 11.53
CA ALA A 77 6.37 -3.41 11.69
C ALA A 77 6.53 -2.86 13.11
N SER A 78 6.46 -3.73 14.13
CA SER A 78 6.63 -3.36 15.53
C SER A 78 8.04 -2.81 15.79
N GLN A 79 9.06 -3.47 15.27
CA GLN A 79 10.45 -3.03 15.45
C GLN A 79 10.72 -1.68 14.76
N TRP A 80 10.24 -1.51 13.53
CA TRP A 80 10.44 -0.26 12.80
C TRP A 80 9.71 0.90 13.49
N GLY A 81 8.47 0.68 13.91
CA GLY A 81 7.70 1.68 14.64
C GLY A 81 8.36 2.09 15.94
N PHE A 82 8.88 1.12 16.69
CA PHE A 82 9.61 1.37 17.93
C PHE A 82 10.85 2.26 17.69
N LEU A 83 11.64 1.93 16.68
CA LEU A 83 12.84 2.71 16.32
C LEU A 83 12.49 4.13 15.90
N LEU A 84 11.45 4.30 15.07
CA LEU A 84 11.02 5.61 14.60
C LEU A 84 10.50 6.48 15.74
N ASP A 85 9.69 5.92 16.63
CA ASP A 85 9.17 6.65 17.79
C ASP A 85 10.31 7.14 18.67
N ARG A 86 11.33 6.35 18.87
CA ARG A 86 12.51 6.74 19.64
C ARG A 86 13.29 7.89 19.00
N ARG A 87 13.21 8.03 17.68
CA ARG A 87 13.85 9.12 16.94
C ARG A 87 12.94 10.34 16.78
N GLY A 88 11.78 10.34 17.43
CA GLY A 88 10.80 11.42 17.33
C GLY A 88 10.12 11.49 15.96
N LYS A 89 10.13 10.40 15.20
CA LYS A 89 9.49 10.31 13.88
C LYS A 89 8.33 9.33 13.96
N SER A 90 7.11 9.81 13.81
CA SER A 90 5.93 8.97 13.91
C SER A 90 5.30 8.71 12.54
N VAL A 91 4.92 7.45 12.30
CA VAL A 91 4.16 7.04 11.14
C VAL A 91 2.97 6.18 11.59
N SER A 92 1.95 6.07 10.77
CA SER A 92 0.78 5.28 11.12
C SER A 92 1.10 3.78 11.20
N THR A 93 0.38 3.06 12.05
CA THR A 93 0.51 1.60 12.15
C THR A 93 0.17 0.92 10.83
N THR A 94 -0.83 1.45 10.10
CA THR A 94 -1.20 0.88 8.80
C THR A 94 -0.08 1.02 7.78
N ASP A 95 0.61 2.16 7.71
CA ASP A 95 1.74 2.35 6.81
C ASP A 95 2.90 1.41 7.16
N LEU A 96 3.17 1.22 8.46
CA LEU A 96 4.19 0.28 8.92
C LEU A 96 3.88 -1.15 8.48
N LEU A 97 2.62 -1.57 8.62
CA LEU A 97 2.20 -2.92 8.21
C LEU A 97 2.30 -3.11 6.70
N ILE A 98 1.89 -2.12 5.92
CA ILE A 98 1.97 -2.18 4.46
C ILE A 98 3.44 -2.27 4.01
N ALA A 99 4.30 -1.40 4.54
CA ALA A 99 5.72 -1.44 4.22
C ALA A 99 6.37 -2.75 4.64
N ALA A 100 6.03 -3.26 5.82
CA ALA A 100 6.55 -4.52 6.32
C ALA A 100 6.09 -5.72 5.48
N ALA A 101 4.86 -5.68 4.98
CA ALA A 101 4.34 -6.72 4.08
C ALA A 101 5.09 -6.73 2.74
N ALA A 102 5.36 -5.54 2.18
CA ALA A 102 6.06 -5.41 0.91
C ALA A 102 7.55 -5.79 1.01
N TYR A 103 8.15 -5.62 2.17
CA TYR A 103 9.59 -5.74 2.37
C TYR A 103 10.14 -7.07 1.82
N LYS A 104 11.11 -6.98 0.90
CA LYS A 104 11.76 -8.10 0.22
C LYS A 104 10.81 -9.01 -0.59
N LYS A 105 9.56 -8.59 -0.79
CA LYS A 105 8.58 -9.38 -1.55
C LYS A 105 8.05 -8.65 -2.78
N ALA A 106 7.91 -7.34 -2.69
CA ALA A 106 7.34 -6.52 -3.75
C ALA A 106 7.86 -5.10 -3.69
N CYS A 107 7.83 -4.40 -4.82
CA CYS A 107 8.05 -2.97 -4.85
C CYS A 107 6.76 -2.28 -4.39
N LEU A 108 6.88 -1.35 -3.46
CA LEU A 108 5.74 -0.59 -2.94
C LEU A 108 5.47 0.61 -3.85
N LEU A 109 4.33 0.60 -4.54
CA LEU A 109 3.89 1.74 -5.36
C LEU A 109 3.00 2.64 -4.51
N HIS A 110 3.37 3.89 -4.35
CA HIS A 110 2.63 4.81 -3.48
C HIS A 110 2.76 6.28 -3.91
N ALA A 111 1.91 7.10 -3.31
CA ALA A 111 1.92 8.55 -3.48
C ALA A 111 1.98 9.28 -2.12
N ASP A 112 2.50 8.60 -1.08
CA ASP A 112 2.54 9.12 0.28
C ASP A 112 3.99 9.29 0.75
N ARG A 113 4.37 10.54 1.04
CA ARG A 113 5.71 10.89 1.52
C ARG A 113 6.08 10.21 2.85
N ASP A 114 5.11 9.74 3.64
CA ASP A 114 5.39 9.13 4.94
C ASP A 114 6.17 7.82 4.82
N PHE A 115 6.10 7.12 3.70
CA PHE A 115 6.97 5.97 3.46
C PHE A 115 8.44 6.35 3.41
N GLY A 116 8.78 7.58 3.04
CA GLY A 116 10.14 8.09 3.11
C GLY A 116 10.69 8.13 4.54
N ILE A 117 9.80 8.34 5.52
CA ILE A 117 10.17 8.30 6.94
C ILE A 117 10.57 6.87 7.33
N ILE A 118 9.82 5.88 6.88
CA ILE A 118 10.13 4.46 7.12
C ILE A 118 11.46 4.11 6.46
N SER A 119 11.74 4.63 5.28
CA SER A 119 13.00 4.40 4.56
C SER A 119 14.22 4.93 5.31
N SER A 120 14.05 5.76 6.33
CA SER A 120 15.16 6.24 7.17
C SER A 120 15.70 5.15 8.11
N VAL A 121 14.95 4.09 8.36
CA VAL A 121 15.37 2.97 9.26
C VAL A 121 15.48 1.64 8.54
N VAL A 122 14.96 1.52 7.33
CA VAL A 122 15.03 0.29 6.53
C VAL A 122 15.07 0.64 5.05
N GLU A 123 15.77 -0.15 4.27
CA GLU A 123 15.80 0.02 2.82
C GLU A 123 14.55 -0.61 2.21
N LEU A 124 13.62 0.24 1.76
CA LEU A 124 12.41 -0.20 1.05
C LEU A 124 12.64 -0.18 -0.45
N ASP A 125 12.15 -1.21 -1.13
CA ASP A 125 11.99 -1.18 -2.58
C ASP A 125 10.67 -0.47 -2.85
N GLU A 126 10.75 0.77 -3.33
CA GLU A 126 9.57 1.61 -3.49
C GLU A 126 9.63 2.44 -4.77
N GLU A 127 8.45 2.69 -5.31
CA GLU A 127 8.25 3.62 -6.41
C GLU A 127 7.23 4.67 -5.95
N ARG A 128 7.70 5.88 -5.68
CA ARG A 128 6.83 6.99 -5.29
C ARG A 128 6.48 7.81 -6.52
N ILE A 129 5.19 8.05 -6.70
CA ILE A 129 4.71 8.97 -7.75
C ILE A 129 4.18 10.23 -7.06
N GLU A 130 4.77 11.35 -7.38
CA GLU A 130 4.34 12.64 -6.83
C GLU A 130 3.08 13.14 -7.52
N LEU A 131 2.19 13.71 -6.72
CA LEU A 131 0.93 14.26 -7.20
C LEU A 131 1.10 15.65 -7.83
#